data_5ff038dbee1f8a79ea789e2892105716
#
_entry.id   5ff038dbee1f8a79ea789e2892105716
#
_cell.length_a   1.000
_cell.length_b   1.000
_cell.length_c   1.000
_cell.angle_alpha   90.00
_cell.angle_beta   90.00
_cell.angle_gamma   90.00
#
_symmetry.space_group_name_H-M   'P 1'
#
loop_
_entity.id
_entity.type
_entity.pdbx_description
1 polymer ?
#
loop_
_entity_poly.entity_id
_entity_poly.type
_entity_poly.pdbx_seq_one_letter_code
_entity_poly.pdbx_strand_id
1 'polypeptide(L)'
;MGLFDLLKKKPASENVLADAQPEQNLQPVETQQKGAEPYLGDLEKTGAISELVKTPHSGRDAAWQKEFLQIVSQASFQCGDPQVISGPDGFPYFQLFLPEPNQQFQCYVIDRMKDDFLLNLGYAVVINPVGEQPDWVFTYGDIVNLHVNHIFYTNDETAFSKNRQDEVIQSKEKVLIGQPSEYILPLATRQVLRSFLQANGISVPKVVLMQRQDQIKSHISQDLVFNITPENFGNEEDYRAVMQHLAWFLPRHYAYAGMSENALPEFEPL
;
A
#
# COMPACT_ATOMS: atom_id res chain seq x y z
N MET A 1 -18.55 10.87 6.87
CA MET A 1 -17.34 11.05 7.67
C MET A 1 -16.20 10.58 6.81
N GLY A 2 -15.42 11.49 6.29
CA GLY A 2 -14.32 11.17 5.37
C GLY A 2 -13.09 10.67 6.14
N LEU A 3 -12.25 9.89 5.49
CA LEU A 3 -10.99 9.31 6.00
C LEU A 3 -10.09 10.36 6.67
N PHE A 4 -10.24 11.64 6.30
CA PHE A 4 -9.46 12.78 6.83
C PHE A 4 -9.93 13.32 8.19
N ASP A 5 -11.12 12.98 8.69
CA ASP A 5 -11.57 13.44 10.01
C ASP A 5 -10.94 12.66 11.17
N LEU A 6 -10.43 11.46 10.92
CA LEU A 6 -9.72 10.64 11.90
C LEU A 6 -8.28 11.12 12.15
N LEU A 7 -7.69 11.87 11.23
CA LEU A 7 -6.30 12.35 11.30
C LEU A 7 -6.14 13.68 12.03
N LYS A 8 -7.23 14.35 12.45
CA LYS A 8 -7.18 15.65 13.17
C LYS A 8 -6.94 15.55 14.66
N LYS A 9 -6.88 14.36 15.25
CA LYS A 9 -6.42 14.19 16.63
C LYS A 9 -4.90 14.06 16.66
N LYS A 10 -4.21 15.18 16.94
CA LYS A 10 -2.80 15.22 17.33
C LYS A 10 -2.56 14.20 18.45
N PRO A 11 -1.68 13.19 18.29
CA PRO A 11 -1.17 12.48 19.44
C PRO A 11 -0.25 13.42 20.22
N ALA A 12 -0.49 13.52 21.51
CA ALA A 12 0.38 14.23 22.44
C ALA A 12 1.58 13.32 22.76
N SER A 13 2.56 13.25 21.89
CA SER A 13 3.94 12.89 22.20
C SER A 13 4.84 13.25 21.02
N GLU A 14 5.27 14.50 21.02
CA GLU A 14 6.41 14.96 20.23
C GLU A 14 7.69 14.34 20.81
N ASN A 15 8.13 13.14 20.45
CA ASN A 15 9.53 12.77 20.70
C ASN A 15 10.00 11.37 20.25
N VAL A 16 9.40 10.71 19.28
CA VAL A 16 10.00 9.42 18.82
C VAL A 16 10.27 9.34 17.31
N LEU A 17 9.75 10.23 16.49
CA LEU A 17 9.92 10.14 15.03
C LEU A 17 10.88 11.18 14.42
N ALA A 18 11.51 12.05 15.21
CA ALA A 18 12.35 13.14 14.66
C ALA A 18 13.82 12.77 14.39
N ASP A 19 14.33 11.61 14.87
CA ASP A 19 15.77 11.30 14.79
C ASP A 19 16.16 10.04 13.97
N ALA A 20 15.25 9.42 13.26
CA ALA A 20 15.56 8.26 12.44
C ALA A 20 15.21 8.48 10.95
N GLN A 21 15.49 9.67 10.41
CA GLN A 21 15.70 9.78 8.98
C GLN A 21 17.19 9.49 8.71
N PRO A 22 17.53 8.38 8.04
CA PRO A 22 18.77 8.41 7.29
C PRO A 22 18.59 9.52 6.27
N GLU A 23 19.49 10.50 6.25
CA GLU A 23 19.68 11.39 5.10
C GLU A 23 20.01 10.49 3.89
N GLN A 24 19.00 9.87 3.32
CA GLN A 24 19.10 9.29 2.00
C GLN A 24 19.23 10.51 1.07
N ASN A 25 20.46 10.70 0.64
CA ASN A 25 20.81 11.54 -0.48
C ASN A 25 19.98 11.04 -1.67
N LEU A 26 18.76 11.58 -1.83
CA LEU A 26 17.83 11.26 -2.91
C LEU A 26 18.46 11.77 -4.20
N GLN A 27 19.37 10.98 -4.76
CA GLN A 27 19.81 11.22 -6.14
C GLN A 27 18.59 11.09 -7.04
N PRO A 28 18.39 11.97 -8.01
CA PRO A 28 17.34 11.82 -9.00
C PRO A 28 17.42 10.40 -9.58
N VAL A 29 16.30 9.69 -9.57
CA VAL A 29 16.22 8.36 -10.20
C VAL A 29 16.37 8.59 -11.70
N GLU A 30 17.59 8.62 -12.20
CA GLU A 30 17.87 8.51 -13.63
C GLU A 30 17.52 7.07 -14.04
N THR A 31 16.30 6.88 -14.52
CA THR A 31 15.88 5.65 -15.17
C THR A 31 16.65 5.51 -16.48
N GLN A 32 17.90 5.06 -16.42
CA GLN A 32 18.64 4.62 -17.60
C GLN A 32 18.05 3.28 -18.06
N GLN A 33 16.96 3.34 -18.82
CA GLN A 33 16.49 2.20 -19.59
C GLN A 33 17.48 1.92 -20.70
N LYS A 34 18.30 0.89 -20.54
CA LYS A 34 19.17 0.36 -21.55
C LYS A 34 18.32 -0.33 -22.64
N GLY A 35 18.04 0.35 -23.74
CA GLY A 35 17.70 -0.29 -25.03
C GLY A 35 16.23 -0.64 -25.31
N ALA A 36 15.26 -0.24 -24.48
CA ALA A 36 13.84 -0.31 -24.83
C ALA A 36 13.36 1.04 -25.38
N GLU A 37 12.49 1.03 -26.39
CA GLU A 37 11.81 2.25 -26.83
C GLU A 37 11.10 2.89 -25.62
N PRO A 38 11.15 4.23 -25.48
CA PRO A 38 10.50 4.92 -24.36
C PRO A 38 9.00 4.64 -24.42
N TYR A 39 8.46 4.02 -23.37
CA TYR A 39 7.03 3.81 -23.24
C TYR A 39 6.37 5.13 -22.83
N LEU A 40 5.63 5.73 -23.76
CA LEU A 40 5.02 7.05 -23.55
C LEU A 40 3.64 7.00 -22.87
N GLY A 41 3.16 5.82 -22.50
CA GLY A 41 1.82 5.64 -21.97
C GLY A 41 0.74 5.87 -23.04
N ASP A 42 -0.50 5.94 -22.57
CA ASP A 42 -1.68 6.15 -23.41
C ASP A 42 -2.19 7.58 -23.27
N LEU A 43 -1.96 8.40 -24.31
CA LEU A 43 -2.36 9.81 -24.33
C LEU A 43 -3.89 10.01 -24.40
N GLU A 44 -4.63 9.04 -24.97
CA GLU A 44 -6.09 9.10 -24.98
C GLU A 44 -6.63 8.95 -23.56
N LYS A 45 -6.06 8.00 -22.80
CA LYS A 45 -6.37 7.82 -21.37
C LYS A 45 -5.97 9.04 -20.54
N THR A 46 -4.82 9.67 -20.85
CA THR A 46 -4.42 10.92 -20.21
C THR A 46 -5.46 12.02 -20.44
N GLY A 47 -5.95 12.17 -21.67
CA GLY A 47 -7.02 13.08 -21.99
C GLY A 47 -8.31 12.77 -21.24
N ALA A 48 -8.71 11.50 -21.17
CA ALA A 48 -9.88 11.06 -20.41
C ALA A 48 -9.75 11.36 -18.91
N ILE A 49 -8.58 11.10 -18.30
CA ILE A 49 -8.30 11.49 -16.89
C ILE A 49 -8.44 13.01 -16.72
N SER A 50 -7.91 13.81 -17.66
CA SER A 50 -7.99 15.27 -17.59
C SER A 50 -9.44 15.79 -17.60
N GLU A 51 -10.35 15.08 -18.27
CA GLU A 51 -11.78 15.42 -18.22
C GLU A 51 -12.43 14.93 -16.91
N LEU A 52 -12.13 13.72 -16.47
CA LEU A 52 -12.67 13.14 -15.24
C LEU A 52 -12.37 13.99 -14.01
N VAL A 53 -11.13 14.48 -13.86
CA VAL A 53 -10.72 15.27 -12.68
C VAL A 53 -11.37 16.65 -12.62
N LYS A 54 -11.98 17.14 -13.69
CA LYS A 54 -12.81 18.37 -13.65
C LYS A 54 -14.08 18.20 -12.81
N THR A 55 -14.51 16.96 -12.58
CA THR A 55 -15.60 16.65 -11.68
C THR A 55 -15.21 16.98 -10.25
N PRO A 56 -15.91 17.89 -9.55
CA PRO A 56 -15.65 18.19 -8.15
C PRO A 56 -15.69 16.90 -7.29
N HIS A 57 -14.90 16.85 -6.21
CA HIS A 57 -14.84 15.68 -5.32
C HIS A 57 -16.21 15.19 -4.84
N SER A 58 -17.13 16.14 -4.56
CA SER A 58 -18.50 15.83 -4.14
C SER A 58 -19.36 15.15 -5.21
N GLY A 59 -18.95 15.23 -6.48
CA GLY A 59 -19.65 14.63 -7.61
C GLY A 59 -19.01 13.31 -8.10
N ARG A 60 -17.92 12.87 -7.47
CA ARG A 60 -17.20 11.65 -7.86
C ARG A 60 -17.86 10.42 -7.23
N ASP A 61 -18.78 9.83 -7.96
CA ASP A 61 -19.52 8.62 -7.56
C ASP A 61 -18.79 7.32 -7.91
N ALA A 62 -19.44 6.18 -7.66
CA ALA A 62 -18.87 4.85 -7.97
C ALA A 62 -18.63 4.63 -9.47
N ALA A 63 -19.42 5.24 -10.36
CA ALA A 63 -19.23 5.13 -11.80
C ALA A 63 -17.99 5.90 -12.23
N TRP A 64 -17.82 7.13 -11.74
CA TRP A 64 -16.63 7.95 -11.92
C TRP A 64 -15.37 7.19 -11.42
N GLN A 65 -15.44 6.64 -10.21
CA GLN A 65 -14.32 5.90 -9.63
C GLN A 65 -13.93 4.69 -10.49
N LYS A 66 -14.92 3.94 -10.96
CA LYS A 66 -14.67 2.77 -11.80
C LYS A 66 -13.96 3.16 -13.11
N GLU A 67 -14.45 4.20 -13.78
CA GLU A 67 -13.85 4.70 -15.03
C GLU A 67 -12.42 5.18 -14.79
N PHE A 68 -12.21 6.01 -13.76
CA PHE A 68 -10.88 6.50 -13.39
C PHE A 68 -9.89 5.35 -13.14
N LEU A 69 -10.26 4.37 -12.32
CA LEU A 69 -9.40 3.25 -11.95
C LEU A 69 -9.05 2.32 -13.14
N GLN A 70 -9.92 2.23 -14.14
CA GLN A 70 -9.69 1.44 -15.34
C GLN A 70 -8.58 2.00 -16.25
N ILE A 71 -8.37 3.31 -16.22
CA ILE A 71 -7.49 3.97 -17.17
C ILE A 71 -6.25 4.58 -16.55
N VAL A 72 -6.27 4.92 -15.26
CA VAL A 72 -5.24 5.72 -14.59
C VAL A 72 -3.86 5.04 -14.59
N SER A 73 -3.80 3.70 -14.50
CA SER A 73 -2.52 2.98 -14.46
C SER A 73 -1.72 3.11 -15.75
N GLN A 74 -2.38 3.34 -16.88
CA GLN A 74 -1.78 3.40 -18.22
C GLN A 74 -1.67 4.82 -18.78
N ALA A 75 -2.29 5.80 -18.12
CA ALA A 75 -2.20 7.20 -18.50
C ALA A 75 -0.76 7.74 -18.31
N SER A 76 -0.42 8.77 -19.08
CA SER A 76 0.85 9.48 -19.01
C SER A 76 0.77 10.63 -18.02
N PHE A 77 1.74 10.70 -17.12
CA PHE A 77 1.86 11.76 -16.13
C PHE A 77 3.25 12.39 -16.18
N GLN A 78 3.39 13.61 -15.66
CA GLN A 78 4.67 14.21 -15.29
C GLN A 78 4.88 14.08 -13.77
N CYS A 79 6.14 14.03 -13.31
CA CYS A 79 6.41 14.04 -11.88
C CYS A 79 6.49 15.46 -11.32
N GLY A 80 6.33 15.57 -10.00
CA GLY A 80 6.56 16.80 -9.27
C GLY A 80 8.03 17.08 -8.98
N ASP A 81 8.31 18.26 -8.45
CA ASP A 81 9.59 18.66 -7.88
C ASP A 81 9.35 19.21 -6.47
N PRO A 82 9.79 18.50 -5.42
CA PRO A 82 10.47 17.19 -5.41
C PRO A 82 9.60 16.06 -5.96
N GLN A 83 10.22 14.96 -6.43
CA GLN A 83 9.47 13.80 -6.95
C GLN A 83 8.66 13.07 -5.87
N VAL A 84 9.17 13.06 -4.63
CA VAL A 84 8.57 12.37 -3.48
C VAL A 84 8.31 13.37 -2.37
N ILE A 85 7.11 13.27 -1.79
CA ILE A 85 6.72 14.05 -0.60
C ILE A 85 6.31 13.11 0.53
N SER A 86 6.41 13.59 1.77
CA SER A 86 5.79 12.93 2.91
C SER A 86 4.31 13.30 2.98
N GLY A 87 3.44 12.31 3.06
CA GLY A 87 2.02 12.51 3.28
C GLY A 87 1.70 12.95 4.72
N PRO A 88 0.45 13.31 5.01
CA PRO A 88 0.01 13.67 6.36
C PRO A 88 0.06 12.49 7.33
N ASP A 89 0.15 11.27 6.82
CA ASP A 89 0.34 10.01 7.52
C ASP A 89 1.82 9.65 7.76
N GLY A 90 2.75 10.49 7.27
CA GLY A 90 4.19 10.30 7.41
C GLY A 90 4.81 9.37 6.36
N PHE A 91 4.02 8.77 5.46
CA PHE A 91 4.51 7.87 4.43
C PHE A 91 4.96 8.61 3.15
N PRO A 92 5.85 7.99 2.33
CA PRO A 92 6.37 8.59 1.12
C PRO A 92 5.42 8.40 -0.07
N TYR A 93 5.12 9.50 -0.77
CA TYR A 93 4.27 9.52 -1.95
C TYR A 93 5.03 10.09 -3.15
N PHE A 94 5.09 9.33 -4.23
CA PHE A 94 5.56 9.83 -5.52
C PHE A 94 4.48 10.73 -6.13
N GLN A 95 4.86 11.97 -6.51
CA GLN A 95 3.92 12.96 -7.02
C GLN A 95 3.76 12.84 -8.53
N LEU A 96 2.52 12.69 -8.98
CA LEU A 96 2.16 12.70 -10.39
C LEU A 96 1.21 13.86 -10.68
N PHE A 97 1.47 14.52 -11.80
CA PHE A 97 0.63 15.61 -12.31
C PHE A 97 0.18 15.30 -13.72
N LEU A 98 -1.01 15.73 -14.07
CA LEU A 98 -1.44 15.72 -15.45
C LEU A 98 -0.58 16.70 -16.26
N PRO A 99 -0.08 16.30 -17.44
CA PRO A 99 0.75 17.15 -18.27
C PRO A 99 -0.06 18.32 -18.84
N GLU A 100 0.58 19.47 -18.93
CA GLU A 100 -0.03 20.63 -19.59
C GLU A 100 -0.06 20.44 -21.12
N PRO A 101 -1.15 20.85 -21.79
CA PRO A 101 -1.24 20.74 -23.24
C PRO A 101 -0.07 21.46 -23.96
N ASN A 102 0.48 20.80 -24.98
CA ASN A 102 1.56 21.33 -25.82
C ASN A 102 2.90 21.59 -25.11
N GLN A 103 3.12 21.06 -23.92
CA GLN A 103 4.41 21.06 -23.25
C GLN A 103 5.11 19.71 -23.40
N GLN A 104 6.43 19.74 -23.55
CA GLN A 104 7.25 18.53 -23.47
C GLN A 104 7.46 18.18 -21.99
N PHE A 105 7.31 16.90 -21.65
CA PHE A 105 7.50 16.40 -20.30
C PHE A 105 8.14 15.00 -20.30
N GLN A 106 8.80 14.65 -19.22
CA GLN A 106 9.22 13.28 -18.97
C GLN A 106 8.00 12.47 -18.55
N CYS A 107 7.70 11.42 -19.31
CA CYS A 107 6.52 10.59 -19.11
C CYS A 107 6.72 9.58 -17.97
N TYR A 108 5.76 9.51 -17.07
CA TYR A 108 5.62 8.53 -16.00
C TYR A 108 4.30 7.78 -16.17
N VAL A 109 4.34 6.45 -16.07
CA VAL A 109 3.17 5.57 -16.22
C VAL A 109 3.14 4.60 -15.04
N ILE A 110 2.09 4.62 -14.24
CA ILE A 110 2.02 3.86 -12.98
C ILE A 110 2.24 2.37 -13.21
N ASP A 111 1.67 1.83 -14.30
CA ASP A 111 1.80 0.41 -14.65
C ASP A 111 3.25 -0.02 -14.92
N ARG A 112 4.13 0.92 -15.29
CA ARG A 112 5.58 0.69 -15.43
C ARG A 112 6.31 0.98 -14.12
N MET A 113 6.02 2.13 -13.53
CA MET A 113 6.68 2.58 -12.31
C MET A 113 6.55 1.58 -11.17
N LYS A 114 5.41 0.85 -11.08
CA LYS A 114 5.18 -0.13 -10.02
C LYS A 114 6.30 -1.16 -9.94
N ASP A 115 6.74 -1.68 -11.10
CA ASP A 115 7.77 -2.71 -11.20
C ASP A 115 9.18 -2.11 -11.25
N ASP A 116 9.33 -0.93 -11.87
CA ASP A 116 10.63 -0.29 -12.05
C ASP A 116 11.21 0.18 -10.70
N PHE A 117 10.40 0.82 -9.84
CA PHE A 117 10.90 1.36 -8.59
C PHE A 117 9.90 1.51 -7.43
N LEU A 118 8.57 1.71 -7.67
CA LEU A 118 7.63 2.01 -6.58
C LEU A 118 7.61 0.90 -5.53
N LEU A 119 7.53 -0.36 -5.96
CA LEU A 119 7.52 -1.50 -5.04
C LEU A 119 8.83 -1.63 -4.26
N ASN A 120 9.96 -1.48 -4.94
CA ASN A 120 11.27 -1.65 -4.30
C ASN A 120 11.60 -0.53 -3.30
N LEU A 121 11.12 0.69 -3.56
CA LEU A 121 11.38 1.87 -2.72
C LEU A 121 10.30 2.11 -1.66
N GLY A 122 9.20 1.35 -1.71
CA GLY A 122 8.10 1.52 -0.75
C GLY A 122 7.31 2.80 -0.98
N TYR A 123 7.17 3.26 -2.23
CA TYR A 123 6.46 4.51 -2.54
C TYR A 123 4.99 4.26 -2.89
N ALA A 124 4.13 5.05 -2.31
CA ALA A 124 2.77 5.29 -2.72
C ALA A 124 2.71 6.29 -3.87
N VAL A 125 1.53 6.57 -4.40
CA VAL A 125 1.34 7.54 -5.49
C VAL A 125 0.26 8.53 -5.12
N VAL A 126 0.52 9.81 -5.37
CA VAL A 126 -0.47 10.88 -5.25
C VAL A 126 -0.59 11.62 -6.58
N ILE A 127 -1.84 11.84 -7.02
CA ILE A 127 -2.16 12.51 -8.28
C ILE A 127 -2.67 13.91 -8.00
N ASN A 128 -2.05 14.90 -8.65
CA ASN A 128 -2.36 16.32 -8.52
C ASN A 128 -2.50 16.76 -7.05
N PRO A 129 -1.44 16.68 -6.22
CA PRO A 129 -1.48 17.07 -4.81
C PRO A 129 -1.51 18.61 -4.64
N VAL A 130 -2.38 19.28 -5.37
CA VAL A 130 -2.52 20.75 -5.37
C VAL A 130 -3.84 21.13 -4.69
N GLY A 131 -3.80 22.16 -3.84
CA GLY A 131 -4.99 22.63 -3.12
C GLY A 131 -5.23 21.86 -1.81
N GLU A 132 -6.51 21.81 -1.38
CA GLU A 132 -6.87 21.20 -0.10
C GLU A 132 -6.88 19.65 -0.16
N GLN A 133 -7.14 19.09 -1.33
CA GLN A 133 -7.23 17.65 -1.54
C GLN A 133 -6.61 17.26 -2.89
N PRO A 134 -5.80 16.18 -2.93
CA PRO A 134 -5.32 15.63 -4.20
C PRO A 134 -6.46 15.03 -5.01
N ASP A 135 -6.29 14.91 -6.32
CA ASP A 135 -7.30 14.25 -7.15
C ASP A 135 -7.46 12.78 -6.78
N TRP A 136 -6.36 12.08 -6.49
CA TRP A 136 -6.39 10.70 -6.04
C TRP A 136 -5.14 10.33 -5.23
N VAL A 137 -5.30 9.34 -4.35
CA VAL A 137 -4.20 8.77 -3.55
C VAL A 137 -4.27 7.25 -3.64
N PHE A 138 -3.16 6.65 -4.06
CA PHE A 138 -2.93 5.21 -3.97
C PHE A 138 -1.93 4.95 -2.85
N THR A 139 -2.29 4.10 -1.89
CA THR A 139 -1.34 3.62 -0.88
C THR A 139 -0.33 2.66 -1.51
N TYR A 140 0.73 2.34 -0.79
CA TYR A 140 1.66 1.30 -1.25
C TYR A 140 0.95 -0.05 -1.45
N GLY A 141 0.01 -0.41 -0.58
CA GLY A 141 -0.81 -1.62 -0.73
C GLY A 141 -1.68 -1.63 -1.99
N ASP A 142 -2.13 -0.46 -2.47
CA ASP A 142 -2.84 -0.34 -3.74
C ASP A 142 -1.89 -0.62 -4.93
N ILE A 143 -0.62 -0.20 -4.83
CA ILE A 143 0.42 -0.50 -5.83
C ILE A 143 0.78 -2.00 -5.82
N VAL A 144 0.87 -2.60 -4.62
CA VAL A 144 1.05 -4.05 -4.49
C VAL A 144 -0.10 -4.81 -5.17
N ASN A 145 -1.34 -4.37 -4.95
CA ASN A 145 -2.50 -5.00 -5.58
C ASN A 145 -2.49 -4.87 -7.11
N LEU A 146 -2.09 -3.70 -7.61
CA LEU A 146 -1.91 -3.50 -9.05
C LEU A 146 -0.83 -4.43 -9.64
N HIS A 147 0.25 -4.68 -8.90
CA HIS A 147 1.30 -5.60 -9.32
C HIS A 147 0.81 -7.05 -9.36
N VAL A 148 0.14 -7.50 -8.30
CA VAL A 148 -0.25 -8.91 -8.13
C VAL A 148 -1.50 -9.25 -8.95
N ASN A 149 -2.52 -8.38 -8.95
CA ASN A 149 -3.85 -8.62 -9.49
C ASN A 149 -4.19 -7.79 -10.72
N HIS A 150 -3.28 -6.91 -11.19
CA HIS A 150 -3.47 -5.99 -12.32
C HIS A 150 -4.64 -5.01 -12.18
N ILE A 151 -5.10 -4.80 -10.94
CA ILE A 151 -6.15 -3.85 -10.55
C ILE A 151 -5.77 -3.17 -9.24
N PHE A 152 -6.19 -1.91 -9.03
CA PHE A 152 -5.89 -1.21 -7.77
C PHE A 152 -6.68 -1.77 -6.58
N TYR A 153 -7.94 -2.14 -6.80
CA TYR A 153 -8.83 -2.62 -5.74
C TYR A 153 -9.51 -3.92 -6.14
N THR A 154 -9.35 -4.93 -5.31
CA THR A 154 -10.06 -6.21 -5.45
C THR A 154 -11.39 -6.10 -4.72
N ASN A 155 -12.48 -6.17 -5.48
CA ASN A 155 -13.85 -6.09 -4.97
C ASN A 155 -14.52 -7.46 -4.90
N ASP A 156 -13.95 -8.49 -5.56
CA ASP A 156 -14.48 -9.84 -5.56
C ASP A 156 -14.26 -10.51 -4.20
N GLU A 157 -15.11 -11.47 -3.87
CA GLU A 157 -14.90 -12.31 -2.70
C GLU A 157 -13.60 -13.12 -2.85
N THR A 158 -12.64 -12.87 -1.96
CA THR A 158 -11.41 -13.63 -1.86
C THR A 158 -11.35 -14.35 -0.51
N ALA A 159 -10.36 -15.24 -0.36
CA ALA A 159 -10.15 -15.88 0.94
C ALA A 159 -9.81 -14.85 2.04
N PHE A 160 -9.17 -13.71 1.70
CA PHE A 160 -8.86 -12.64 2.64
C PHE A 160 -10.06 -11.75 3.02
N SER A 161 -11.02 -11.55 2.12
CA SER A 161 -12.10 -10.57 2.33
C SER A 161 -13.17 -11.00 3.33
N LYS A 162 -13.12 -12.23 3.80
CA LYS A 162 -14.22 -12.83 4.57
C LYS A 162 -14.13 -12.65 6.09
N ASN A 163 -12.96 -12.30 6.63
CA ASN A 163 -12.77 -12.17 8.08
C ASN A 163 -12.21 -10.79 8.43
N ARG A 164 -13.11 -9.86 8.68
CA ARG A 164 -12.77 -8.52 9.19
C ARG A 164 -13.10 -8.34 10.69
N GLN A 165 -13.49 -9.41 11.36
CA GLN A 165 -13.80 -9.40 12.80
C GLN A 165 -12.74 -10.20 13.54
N ASP A 166 -12.40 -9.75 14.74
CA ASP A 166 -11.57 -10.50 15.67
C ASP A 166 -12.25 -11.82 16.01
N GLU A 167 -11.73 -12.91 15.47
CA GLU A 167 -12.24 -14.26 15.71
C GLU A 167 -11.27 -15.02 16.61
N VAL A 168 -11.81 -15.67 17.63
CA VAL A 168 -11.03 -16.58 18.46
C VAL A 168 -10.93 -17.92 17.75
N ILE A 169 -9.70 -18.35 17.46
CA ILE A 169 -9.44 -19.68 16.89
C ILE A 169 -9.83 -20.74 17.92
N GLN A 170 -10.81 -21.57 17.55
CA GLN A 170 -11.26 -22.64 18.42
C GLN A 170 -10.34 -23.87 18.32
N SER A 171 -10.11 -24.58 19.42
CA SER A 171 -9.18 -25.72 19.50
C SER A 171 -9.50 -26.91 18.56
N LYS A 172 -10.64 -26.86 17.85
CA LYS A 172 -11.07 -27.89 16.87
C LYS A 172 -10.97 -27.44 15.42
N GLU A 173 -10.59 -26.19 15.16
CA GLU A 173 -10.43 -25.71 13.78
C GLU A 173 -9.19 -26.31 13.13
N LYS A 174 -9.33 -26.70 11.87
CA LYS A 174 -8.18 -27.09 11.07
C LYS A 174 -7.52 -25.82 10.53
N VAL A 175 -6.31 -25.59 10.96
CA VAL A 175 -5.46 -24.50 10.52
C VAL A 175 -4.33 -25.06 9.67
N LEU A 176 -4.14 -24.53 8.48
CA LEU A 176 -2.97 -24.79 7.64
C LEU A 176 -2.08 -23.56 7.73
N ILE A 177 -0.81 -23.77 7.97
CA ILE A 177 0.19 -22.71 8.10
C ILE A 177 1.26 -22.94 7.04
N GLY A 178 1.68 -21.87 6.40
CA GLY A 178 2.73 -21.90 5.38
C GLY A 178 3.26 -20.50 5.10
N GLN A 179 4.18 -20.42 4.16
CA GLN A 179 4.72 -19.13 3.74
C GLN A 179 3.83 -18.51 2.67
N PRO A 180 3.54 -17.18 2.72
CA PRO A 180 2.86 -16.52 1.63
C PRO A 180 3.71 -16.60 0.35
N SER A 181 3.10 -16.91 -0.77
CA SER A 181 3.78 -16.90 -2.08
C SER A 181 4.04 -15.47 -2.55
N GLU A 182 4.86 -15.33 -3.61
CA GLU A 182 5.10 -14.04 -4.29
C GLU A 182 3.82 -13.42 -4.86
N TYR A 183 2.81 -14.22 -5.19
CA TYR A 183 1.48 -13.76 -5.63
C TYR A 183 0.60 -13.22 -4.50
N ILE A 184 1.02 -13.39 -3.25
CA ILE A 184 0.34 -12.86 -2.06
C ILE A 184 1.18 -11.74 -1.46
N LEU A 185 2.45 -11.98 -1.25
CA LEU A 185 3.37 -11.03 -0.63
C LEU A 185 4.70 -11.02 -1.41
N PRO A 186 4.84 -10.13 -2.41
CA PRO A 186 6.03 -10.01 -3.23
C PRO A 186 7.30 -9.77 -2.41
N LEU A 187 8.45 -10.23 -2.90
CA LEU A 187 9.73 -10.08 -2.21
C LEU A 187 10.06 -8.60 -1.91
N ALA A 188 9.80 -7.71 -2.86
CA ALA A 188 9.97 -6.27 -2.65
C ALA A 188 9.11 -5.77 -1.47
N THR A 189 7.85 -6.20 -1.40
CA THR A 189 6.93 -5.84 -0.31
C THR A 189 7.41 -6.38 1.04
N ARG A 190 7.97 -7.60 1.08
CA ARG A 190 8.57 -8.16 2.31
C ARG A 190 9.74 -7.31 2.80
N GLN A 191 10.59 -6.82 1.90
CA GLN A 191 11.72 -5.98 2.25
C GLN A 191 11.27 -4.62 2.82
N VAL A 192 10.25 -4.00 2.22
CA VAL A 192 9.66 -2.75 2.69
C VAL A 192 9.01 -2.94 4.07
N LEU A 193 8.19 -3.98 4.24
CA LEU A 193 7.58 -4.34 5.52
C LEU A 193 8.62 -4.63 6.59
N ARG A 194 9.69 -5.37 6.25
CA ARG A 194 10.81 -5.63 7.18
C ARG A 194 11.40 -4.32 7.68
N SER A 195 11.72 -3.39 6.76
CA SER A 195 12.31 -2.11 7.12
C SER A 195 11.37 -1.28 8.02
N PHE A 196 10.09 -1.24 7.67
CA PHE A 196 9.07 -0.56 8.48
C PHE A 196 8.96 -1.15 9.89
N LEU A 197 8.85 -2.46 10.01
CA LEU A 197 8.69 -3.14 11.30
C LEU A 197 9.96 -3.03 12.16
N GLN A 198 11.15 -3.11 11.54
CA GLN A 198 12.41 -2.90 12.25
C GLN A 198 12.52 -1.46 12.79
N ALA A 199 12.12 -0.46 12.02
CA ALA A 199 12.08 0.93 12.48
C ALA A 199 11.11 1.14 13.65
N ASN A 200 10.08 0.27 13.76
CA ASN A 200 9.12 0.27 14.86
C ASN A 200 9.44 -0.74 15.98
N GLY A 201 10.69 -1.21 16.10
CA GLY A 201 11.16 -1.97 17.24
C GLY A 201 11.07 -3.49 17.13
N ILE A 202 10.57 -4.04 16.02
CA ILE A 202 10.57 -5.49 15.76
C ILE A 202 11.90 -5.90 15.15
N SER A 203 12.82 -6.41 15.95
CA SER A 203 14.20 -6.70 15.52
C SER A 203 14.29 -7.72 14.38
N VAL A 204 13.48 -8.77 14.43
CA VAL A 204 13.41 -9.83 13.40
C VAL A 204 11.95 -10.01 12.98
N PRO A 205 11.45 -9.18 12.06
CA PRO A 205 10.08 -9.31 11.57
C PRO A 205 9.89 -10.62 10.80
N LYS A 206 8.83 -11.33 11.13
CA LYS A 206 8.48 -12.63 10.52
C LYS A 206 7.02 -12.65 10.11
N VAL A 207 6.70 -13.52 9.16
CA VAL A 207 5.35 -13.69 8.64
C VAL A 207 5.02 -15.16 8.38
N VAL A 208 3.75 -15.52 8.52
CA VAL A 208 3.17 -16.75 7.99
C VAL A 208 1.85 -16.43 7.31
N LEU A 209 1.43 -17.27 6.38
CA LEU A 209 0.07 -17.32 5.86
C LEU A 209 -0.68 -18.39 6.63
N MET A 210 -1.72 -17.99 7.33
CA MET A 210 -2.61 -18.88 8.05
C MET A 210 -3.89 -19.06 7.25
N GLN A 211 -4.24 -20.29 6.91
CA GLN A 211 -5.48 -20.63 6.27
C GLN A 211 -6.35 -21.42 7.23
N ARG A 212 -7.59 -20.97 7.44
CA ARG A 212 -8.59 -21.63 8.27
C ARG A 212 -9.70 -22.20 7.38
N GLN A 213 -10.17 -23.37 7.69
CA GLN A 213 -11.29 -23.99 7.03
C GLN A 213 -12.41 -24.21 8.05
N ASP A 214 -13.51 -23.48 7.87
CA ASP A 214 -14.76 -23.74 8.59
C ASP A 214 -15.35 -25.06 8.09
N GLN A 215 -15.43 -26.05 8.99
CA GLN A 215 -15.95 -27.37 8.67
C GLN A 215 -17.45 -27.38 8.38
N ILE A 216 -18.20 -26.38 8.87
CA ILE A 216 -19.64 -26.29 8.74
C ILE A 216 -20.04 -25.59 7.43
N LYS A 217 -19.33 -24.53 7.07
CA LYS A 217 -19.68 -23.65 5.94
C LYS A 217 -18.85 -23.92 4.68
N SER A 218 -17.90 -24.87 4.70
CA SER A 218 -16.92 -25.10 3.61
C SER A 218 -16.19 -23.83 3.18
N HIS A 219 -16.08 -22.87 4.10
CA HIS A 219 -15.51 -21.56 3.85
C HIS A 219 -14.02 -21.59 4.20
N ILE A 220 -13.20 -21.08 3.28
CA ILE A 220 -11.77 -20.91 3.49
C ILE A 220 -11.51 -19.43 3.78
N SER A 221 -10.81 -19.14 4.86
CA SER A 221 -10.29 -17.81 5.16
C SER A 221 -8.78 -17.83 5.24
N GLN A 222 -8.14 -16.72 4.83
CA GLN A 222 -6.70 -16.56 4.88
C GLN A 222 -6.35 -15.27 5.61
N ASP A 223 -5.31 -15.33 6.44
CA ASP A 223 -4.78 -14.19 7.17
C ASP A 223 -3.24 -14.16 7.04
N LEU A 224 -2.66 -12.99 6.80
CA LEU A 224 -1.25 -12.78 7.01
C LEU A 224 -1.01 -12.58 8.50
N VAL A 225 -0.20 -13.42 9.12
CA VAL A 225 0.10 -13.32 10.54
C VAL A 225 1.55 -12.90 10.71
N PHE A 226 1.74 -11.80 11.46
CA PHE A 226 3.06 -11.25 11.78
C PHE A 226 3.43 -11.58 13.23
N ASN A 227 4.72 -11.73 13.52
CA ASN A 227 5.23 -11.96 14.88
C ASN A 227 5.22 -10.68 15.73
N ILE A 228 4.08 -10.00 15.75
CA ILE A 228 3.88 -8.72 16.42
C ILE A 228 2.85 -8.92 17.54
N THR A 229 3.21 -8.54 18.75
CA THR A 229 2.32 -8.62 19.92
C THR A 229 2.41 -7.33 20.74
N PRO A 230 1.43 -7.04 21.61
CA PRO A 230 1.51 -5.87 22.49
C PRO A 230 2.78 -5.82 23.34
N GLU A 231 3.35 -6.99 23.69
CA GLU A 231 4.56 -7.09 24.50
C GLU A 231 5.83 -6.57 23.78
N ASN A 232 5.79 -6.45 22.45
CA ASN A 232 6.89 -5.84 21.70
C ASN A 232 6.98 -4.32 21.89
N PHE A 233 5.92 -3.70 22.41
CA PHE A 233 5.78 -2.25 22.56
C PHE A 233 5.64 -1.86 24.03
N GLY A 234 5.94 -0.61 24.33
CA GLY A 234 5.81 -0.08 25.70
C GLY A 234 4.35 0.07 26.18
N ASN A 235 3.41 0.09 25.24
CA ASN A 235 1.98 0.26 25.51
C ASN A 235 1.12 -0.28 24.37
N GLU A 236 -0.16 -0.45 24.63
CA GLU A 236 -1.16 -0.94 23.68
C GLU A 236 -1.43 0.04 22.53
N GLU A 237 -1.24 1.32 22.73
CA GLU A 237 -1.48 2.36 21.72
C GLU A 237 -0.45 2.27 20.60
N ASP A 238 0.82 2.08 20.91
CA ASP A 238 1.89 1.90 19.94
C ASP A 238 1.70 0.62 19.12
N TYR A 239 1.29 -0.48 19.78
CA TYR A 239 0.91 -1.71 19.08
C TYR A 239 -0.19 -1.48 18.04
N ARG A 240 -1.27 -0.82 18.47
CA ARG A 240 -2.40 -0.52 17.57
C ARG A 240 -2.01 0.40 16.42
N ALA A 241 -1.16 1.38 16.68
CA ALA A 241 -0.66 2.28 15.65
C ALA A 241 0.13 1.51 14.59
N VAL A 242 1.05 0.63 14.98
CA VAL A 242 1.81 -0.20 14.04
C VAL A 242 0.90 -1.13 13.25
N MET A 243 -0.07 -1.78 13.91
CA MET A 243 -1.04 -2.63 13.23
C MET A 243 -1.90 -1.85 12.23
N GLN A 244 -2.32 -0.62 12.55
CA GLN A 244 -3.04 0.24 11.60
C GLN A 244 -2.16 0.65 10.41
N HIS A 245 -0.89 0.94 10.64
CA HIS A 245 0.04 1.30 9.58
C HIS A 245 0.31 0.14 8.61
N LEU A 246 0.22 -1.12 9.05
CA LEU A 246 0.33 -2.27 8.16
C LEU A 246 -0.74 -2.23 7.04
N ALA A 247 -1.92 -1.68 7.29
CA ALA A 247 -2.95 -1.51 6.27
C ALA A 247 -2.51 -0.63 5.10
N TRP A 248 -1.55 0.28 5.32
CA TRP A 248 -1.02 1.14 4.25
C TRP A 248 -0.12 0.35 3.27
N PHE A 249 0.54 -0.71 3.78
CA PHE A 249 1.47 -1.54 3.00
C PHE A 249 0.79 -2.73 2.31
N LEU A 250 -0.40 -3.12 2.73
CA LEU A 250 -1.07 -4.32 2.27
C LEU A 250 -2.28 -3.98 1.37
N PRO A 251 -2.60 -4.83 0.37
CA PRO A 251 -3.85 -4.71 -0.38
C PRO A 251 -5.06 -4.62 0.55
N ARG A 252 -5.99 -3.73 0.23
CA ARG A 252 -7.14 -3.39 1.12
C ARG A 252 -8.02 -4.57 1.51
N HIS A 253 -8.02 -5.62 0.72
CA HIS A 253 -8.82 -6.82 0.98
C HIS A 253 -8.08 -7.87 1.84
N TYR A 254 -6.79 -7.65 2.14
CA TYR A 254 -6.05 -8.58 2.98
C TYR A 254 -6.49 -8.48 4.44
N ALA A 255 -6.73 -9.64 5.05
CA ALA A 255 -6.83 -9.79 6.49
C ALA A 255 -5.44 -10.07 7.06
N TYR A 256 -5.11 -9.44 8.19
CA TYR A 256 -3.84 -9.64 8.87
C TYR A 256 -4.01 -9.55 10.38
N ALA A 257 -3.11 -10.23 11.11
CA ALA A 257 -3.10 -10.28 12.56
C ALA A 257 -1.69 -10.28 13.12
N GLY A 258 -1.56 -9.95 14.39
CA GLY A 258 -0.34 -10.14 15.17
C GLY A 258 -0.44 -11.37 16.06
N MET A 259 0.66 -12.14 16.20
CA MET A 259 0.70 -13.32 17.07
C MET A 259 2.09 -13.57 17.61
N SER A 260 2.17 -14.18 18.82
CA SER A 260 3.45 -14.58 19.40
C SER A 260 4.09 -15.73 18.63
N GLU A 261 5.42 -15.68 18.45
CA GLU A 261 6.19 -16.78 17.84
C GLU A 261 6.06 -18.10 18.60
N ASN A 262 5.78 -18.04 19.91
CA ASN A 262 5.58 -19.25 20.71
C ASN A 262 4.29 -20.00 20.33
N ALA A 263 3.33 -19.31 19.70
CA ALA A 263 2.07 -19.91 19.28
C ALA A 263 2.16 -20.57 17.90
N LEU A 264 3.10 -20.12 17.05
CA LEU A 264 3.28 -20.61 15.67
C LEU A 264 4.79 -20.75 15.37
N PRO A 265 5.33 -21.98 15.45
CA PRO A 265 6.76 -22.21 15.19
C PRO A 265 7.16 -22.06 13.70
N GLU A 266 6.19 -21.98 12.80
CA GLU A 266 6.40 -21.89 11.35
C GLU A 266 6.72 -20.47 10.85
N PHE A 267 6.85 -19.50 11.73
CA PHE A 267 7.22 -18.13 11.35
C PHE A 267 8.60 -18.08 10.66
N GLU A 268 8.65 -17.49 9.47
CA GLU A 268 9.89 -17.21 8.75
C GLU A 268 10.13 -15.69 8.59
N PRO A 269 11.40 -15.25 8.51
CA PRO A 269 11.74 -13.86 8.30
C PRO A 269 11.09 -13.28 7.03
N LEU A 270 10.63 -12.01 7.12
CA LEU A 270 10.18 -11.20 5.98
C LEU A 270 11.29 -10.99 4.97
#